data_9bb90f78e221214fd4df7ecebc9f850d
#
_entry.id   9bb90f78e221214fd4df7ecebc9f850d
#
_cell.length_a   1.000
_cell.length_b   1.000
_cell.length_c   1.000
_cell.angle_alpha   90.00
_cell.angle_beta   90.00
_cell.angle_gamma   90.00
#
_symmetry.space_group_name_H-M   'P 1'
#
loop_
_entity.id
_entity.type
_entity.pdbx_description
1 polymer ?
#
loop_
_entity_poly.entity_id
_entity_poly.type
_entity_poly.pdbx_seq_one_letter_code
_entity_poly.pdbx_strand_id
1 'polypeptide(L)'
;KVRMHAGDTLTYAWNVTGDEEHPDWFYYDFHGESRGGTAAPDAKPVVMEYRQQTGLNSGGALVAPFEGIHGWYFQNQSDKKVTVH
;
A
#
# COMPACT_ATOMS: atom_id res chain seq x y z
N LYS A 1 -7.20 1.47 0.44
CA LYS A 1 -7.03 0.78 -0.85
C LYS A 1 -7.76 1.57 -1.94
N VAL A 2 -7.18 1.60 -3.10
CA VAL A 2 -7.69 2.34 -4.25
C VAL A 2 -7.89 1.39 -5.43
N ARG A 3 -9.09 1.40 -6.01
CA ARG A 3 -9.33 0.67 -7.24
C ARG A 3 -8.84 1.51 -8.42
N MET A 4 -8.03 0.91 -9.28
CA MET A 4 -7.42 1.60 -10.41
C MET A 4 -7.50 0.75 -11.67
N HIS A 5 -7.61 1.42 -12.82
CA HIS A 5 -7.41 0.78 -14.12
C HIS A 5 -5.94 0.84 -14.50
N ALA A 6 -5.50 -0.09 -15.34
CA ALA A 6 -4.13 -0.07 -15.86
C ALA A 6 -3.85 1.28 -16.51
N GLY A 7 -2.72 1.88 -16.17
CA GLY A 7 -2.32 3.19 -16.69
C GLY A 7 -2.77 4.38 -15.86
N ASP A 8 -3.68 4.20 -14.90
CA ASP A 8 -4.07 5.28 -13.98
C ASP A 8 -2.90 5.64 -13.09
N THR A 9 -2.82 6.91 -12.71
CA THR A 9 -1.77 7.42 -11.84
C THR A 9 -2.35 7.76 -10.48
N LEU A 10 -1.73 7.22 -9.43
CA LEU A 10 -2.02 7.58 -8.04
C LEU A 10 -0.85 8.38 -7.48
N THR A 11 -1.12 9.61 -7.08
CA THR A 11 -0.16 10.41 -6.32
C THR A 11 -0.52 10.28 -4.86
N TYR A 12 0.45 9.95 -4.01
CA TYR A 12 0.18 9.65 -2.62
C TYR A 12 1.21 10.28 -1.70
N ALA A 13 0.76 10.54 -0.48
CA ALA A 13 1.63 10.92 0.64
C ALA A 13 0.92 10.53 1.93
N TRP A 14 1.65 9.96 2.85
CA TRP A 14 1.12 9.64 4.17
C TRP A 14 2.19 9.81 5.23
N ASN A 15 1.75 10.01 6.47
CA ASN A 15 2.65 10.08 7.61
C ASN A 15 1.98 9.48 8.85
N VAL A 16 2.80 9.08 9.81
CA VAL A 16 2.36 8.44 11.06
C VAL A 16 2.80 9.29 12.23
N THR A 17 1.88 9.50 13.16
CA THR A 17 2.15 10.18 14.44
C THR A 17 1.81 9.25 15.59
N GLY A 18 2.49 9.43 16.73
CA GLY A 18 2.25 8.66 17.96
C GLY A 18 3.48 7.98 18.52
N ASP A 19 4.44 7.58 17.69
CA ASP A 19 5.70 6.98 18.13
C ASP A 19 6.83 7.39 17.18
N GLU A 20 7.18 8.66 17.20
CA GLU A 20 8.20 9.24 16.35
C GLU A 20 9.62 8.82 16.72
N GLU A 21 9.80 8.24 17.92
CA GLU A 21 11.11 7.79 18.40
C GLU A 21 11.53 6.45 17.79
N HIS A 22 10.58 5.68 17.27
CA HIS A 22 10.84 4.33 16.76
C HIS A 22 10.30 4.16 15.33
N PRO A 23 10.87 4.85 14.34
CA PRO A 23 10.38 4.73 12.96
C PRO A 23 10.51 3.31 12.40
N ASP A 24 11.48 2.54 12.87
CA ASP A 24 11.69 1.16 12.46
C ASP A 24 10.69 0.16 13.05
N TRP A 25 9.81 0.62 13.95
CA TRP A 25 8.76 -0.21 14.53
C TRP A 25 7.45 -0.12 13.75
N PHE A 26 7.35 0.78 12.78
CA PHE A 26 6.17 0.90 11.92
C PHE A 26 6.51 0.36 10.54
N TYR A 27 5.93 -0.80 10.23
CA TYR A 27 6.15 -1.51 8.97
C TYR A 27 5.03 -1.16 7.98
N TYR A 28 5.38 -1.03 6.71
CA TYR A 28 4.38 -0.90 5.67
C TYR A 28 4.70 -1.71 4.42
N ASP A 29 3.65 -2.09 3.74
CA ASP A 29 3.66 -2.90 2.55
C ASP A 29 2.75 -2.23 1.51
N PHE A 30 3.35 -1.72 0.46
CA PHE A 30 2.62 -1.09 -0.64
C PHE A 30 2.55 -2.09 -1.79
N HIS A 31 1.35 -2.50 -2.13
CA HIS A 31 1.14 -3.54 -3.13
C HIS A 31 -0.12 -3.31 -3.94
N GLY A 32 -0.21 -4.04 -5.05
CA GLY A 32 -1.41 -4.11 -5.88
C GLY A 32 -1.84 -5.55 -6.08
N GLU A 33 -3.14 -5.76 -6.23
CA GLU A 33 -3.74 -7.06 -6.45
C GLU A 33 -4.78 -6.95 -7.57
N SER A 34 -4.66 -7.79 -8.59
CA SER A 34 -5.66 -7.85 -9.64
C SER A 34 -6.89 -8.60 -9.14
N ARG A 35 -8.04 -7.92 -9.15
CA ARG A 35 -9.31 -8.51 -8.72
C ARG A 35 -10.44 -8.09 -9.63
N GLY A 36 -11.35 -8.99 -9.85
CA GLY A 36 -12.51 -8.73 -10.68
C GLY A 36 -12.09 -8.56 -12.13
N GLY A 37 -12.68 -7.63 -12.80
CA GLY A 37 -12.41 -7.42 -14.21
C GLY A 37 -12.83 -8.61 -15.06
N THR A 38 -12.18 -8.77 -16.20
CA THR A 38 -12.53 -9.78 -17.19
C THR A 38 -11.77 -11.08 -17.05
N ALA A 39 -11.05 -11.28 -15.94
CA ALA A 39 -10.31 -12.51 -15.71
C ALA A 39 -11.27 -13.71 -15.64
N ALA A 40 -10.81 -14.85 -16.12
CA ALA A 40 -11.57 -16.08 -16.01
C ALA A 40 -11.86 -16.39 -14.52
N PRO A 41 -13.03 -17.00 -14.21
CA PRO A 41 -13.41 -17.25 -12.82
C PRO A 41 -12.39 -18.06 -12.02
N ASP A 42 -11.59 -18.88 -12.70
CA ASP A 42 -10.56 -19.72 -12.11
C ASP A 42 -9.17 -19.07 -12.14
N ALA A 43 -9.05 -17.87 -12.69
CA ALA A 43 -7.78 -17.18 -12.74
C ALA A 43 -7.36 -16.71 -11.34
N LYS A 44 -6.10 -16.95 -11.00
CA LYS A 44 -5.55 -16.50 -9.73
C LYS A 44 -5.25 -15.00 -9.79
N PRO A 45 -5.51 -14.26 -8.70
CA PRO A 45 -5.11 -12.86 -8.63
C PRO A 45 -3.60 -12.71 -8.77
N VAL A 46 -3.17 -11.67 -9.45
CA VAL A 46 -1.76 -11.28 -9.49
C VAL A 46 -1.53 -10.28 -8.38
N VAL A 47 -0.52 -10.53 -7.55
CA VAL A 47 -0.09 -9.61 -6.50
C VAL A 47 1.29 -9.09 -6.86
N MET A 48 1.45 -7.76 -6.88
CA MET A 48 2.73 -7.13 -7.14
C MET A 48 3.12 -6.24 -5.96
N GLU A 49 4.30 -6.49 -5.42
CA GLU A 49 4.86 -5.67 -4.37
C GLU A 49 5.56 -4.46 -4.96
N TYR A 50 5.20 -3.27 -4.49
CA TYR A 50 5.83 -2.03 -4.90
C TYR A 50 6.91 -1.59 -3.93
N ARG A 51 6.66 -1.76 -2.63
CA ARG A 51 7.61 -1.40 -1.58
C ARG A 51 7.26 -2.07 -0.26
N GLN A 52 8.26 -2.64 0.40
CA GLN A 52 8.15 -3.16 1.76
C GLN A 52 9.27 -2.55 2.58
N GLN A 53 8.94 -1.81 3.62
CA GLN A 53 9.96 -1.26 4.52
C GLN A 53 9.33 -0.72 5.80
N THR A 54 10.18 -0.25 6.71
CA THR A 54 9.76 0.46 7.90
C THR A 54 9.93 1.97 7.70
N GLY A 55 9.14 2.77 8.40
CA GLY A 55 9.22 4.21 8.34
C GLY A 55 7.92 4.88 8.71
N LEU A 56 7.98 6.19 8.96
CA LEU A 56 6.83 6.98 9.43
C LEU A 56 6.20 7.83 8.33
N ASN A 57 6.74 7.80 7.14
CA ASN A 57 6.17 8.54 6.02
C ASN A 57 6.60 7.93 4.69
N SER A 58 5.84 8.19 3.68
CA SER A 58 6.18 7.87 2.30
C SER A 58 5.34 8.73 1.37
N GLY A 59 5.85 8.96 0.17
CA GLY A 59 5.14 9.69 -0.85
C GLY A 59 5.69 9.38 -2.22
N GLY A 60 4.91 9.65 -3.24
CA GLY A 60 5.33 9.42 -4.61
C GLY A 60 4.15 9.30 -5.56
N ALA A 61 4.38 8.65 -6.69
CA ALA A 61 3.36 8.40 -7.69
C ALA A 61 3.48 6.96 -8.18
N LEU A 62 2.33 6.32 -8.35
CA LEU A 62 2.22 4.99 -8.92
C LEU A 62 1.42 5.07 -10.20
N VAL A 63 1.96 4.54 -11.29
CA VAL A 63 1.18 4.24 -12.48
C VAL A 63 0.75 2.77 -12.37
N ALA A 64 -0.54 2.51 -12.30
CA ALA A 64 -1.05 1.16 -12.08
C ALA A 64 -0.64 0.25 -13.23
N PRO A 65 0.11 -0.83 -12.98
CA PRO A 65 0.52 -1.74 -14.04
C PRO A 65 -0.59 -2.67 -14.51
N PHE A 66 -1.66 -2.77 -13.75
CA PHE A 66 -2.82 -3.59 -14.09
C PHE A 66 -4.07 -3.05 -13.40
N GLU A 67 -5.22 -3.47 -13.88
CA GLU A 67 -6.49 -3.16 -13.23
C GLU A 67 -6.63 -3.97 -11.94
N GLY A 68 -6.99 -3.31 -10.85
CA GLY A 68 -7.17 -3.96 -9.58
C GLY A 68 -7.18 -3.00 -8.41
N ILE A 69 -6.89 -3.53 -7.23
CA ILE A 69 -6.87 -2.80 -5.98
C ILE A 69 -5.40 -2.57 -5.60
N HIS A 70 -5.06 -1.33 -5.31
CA HIS A 70 -3.71 -0.92 -4.93
C HIS A 70 -3.77 -0.19 -3.60
N GLY A 71 -2.79 -0.41 -2.74
CA GLY A 71 -2.79 0.24 -1.45
C GLY A 71 -1.76 -0.31 -0.51
N TRP A 72 -1.95 0.01 0.77
CA TRP A 72 -0.98 -0.26 1.81
C TRP A 72 -1.55 -1.19 2.87
N TYR A 73 -0.66 -2.05 3.39
CA TYR A 73 -0.82 -2.73 4.65
C TYR A 73 0.12 -2.07 5.65
N PHE A 74 -0.39 -1.69 6.81
CA PHE A 74 0.40 -1.08 7.87
C PHE A 74 0.42 -2.00 9.09
N GLN A 75 1.58 -2.14 9.70
CA GLN A 75 1.74 -2.89 10.92
C GLN A 75 2.50 -2.06 11.94
N ASN A 76 1.82 -1.73 13.04
CA ASN A 76 2.43 -1.07 14.19
C ASN A 76 3.04 -2.13 15.10
N GLN A 77 4.36 -2.19 15.15
CA GLN A 77 5.11 -3.16 15.96
C GLN A 77 5.48 -2.59 17.33
N SER A 78 5.00 -1.39 17.68
CA SER A 78 5.20 -0.80 18.97
C SER A 78 4.02 -1.08 19.90
N ASP A 79 4.16 -0.76 21.18
CA ASP A 79 3.09 -0.85 22.17
C ASP A 79 2.29 0.47 22.30
N LYS A 80 2.61 1.46 21.45
CA LYS A 80 1.95 2.76 21.45
C LYS A 80 0.89 2.83 20.38
N LYS A 81 -0.16 3.60 20.66
CA LYS A 81 -1.18 3.90 19.65
C LYS A 81 -0.61 4.92 18.65
N VAL A 82 -0.74 4.62 17.36
CA VAL A 82 -0.30 5.52 16.30
C VAL A 82 -1.47 5.86 15.38
N THR A 83 -1.34 6.97 14.66
CA THR A 83 -2.33 7.43 13.70
C THR A 83 -1.67 7.62 12.34
N VAL A 84 -2.27 7.06 11.29
CA VAL A 84 -1.84 7.25 9.90
C VAL A 84 -2.70 8.34 9.27
N HIS A 85 -2.03 9.31 8.67
CA HIS A 85 -2.69 10.44 8.03
C HIS A 85 -2.61 10.39 6.52
#